data_6f14e1a920df77b93fff223e511e329d
#
_entry.id   6f14e1a920df77b93fff223e511e329d
#
_cell.length_a   1.000
_cell.length_b   1.000
_cell.length_c   1.000
_cell.angle_alpha   90.00
_cell.angle_beta   90.00
_cell.angle_gamma   90.00
#
_symmetry.space_group_name_H-M   'P 1'
#
loop_
_entity.id
_entity.type
_entity.pdbx_description
1 polymer ?
#
loop_
_entity_poly.entity_id
_entity_poly.type
_entity_poly.pdbx_seq_one_letter_code
_entity_poly.pdbx_strand_id
1 'polypeptide(L)' 'MTKQTYEAKFKNFIEMCAQAKAEGIDVVIVHHPEVLGDNYLEIVESLNRLSTAGLKLLIVPPDERSKSQ' A
#
# COMPACT_ATOMS: atom_id res chain seq x y z
N MET A 1 -6.76 3.02 -26.52
CA MET A 1 -6.94 3.19 -25.17
C MET A 1 -5.66 3.28 -24.40
N THR A 2 -5.64 4.15 -23.51
CA THR A 2 -4.43 4.48 -22.79
C THR A 2 -4.36 3.72 -21.48
N LYS A 3 -3.22 3.13 -21.21
CA LYS A 3 -3.03 2.49 -19.95
C LYS A 3 -2.72 3.51 -18.89
N GLN A 4 -3.25 3.29 -17.71
CA GLN A 4 -2.89 4.13 -16.59
C GLN A 4 -1.47 3.85 -16.15
N THR A 5 -0.74 4.89 -15.82
CA THR A 5 0.55 4.71 -15.19
C THR A 5 0.33 4.26 -13.76
N TYR A 6 1.39 3.74 -13.16
CA TYR A 6 1.31 3.37 -11.75
C TYR A 6 0.89 4.57 -10.91
N GLU A 7 1.47 5.73 -11.18
CA GLU A 7 1.17 6.92 -10.38
C GLU A 7 -0.30 7.32 -10.49
N ALA A 8 -0.88 7.21 -11.67
CA ALA A 8 -2.28 7.56 -11.82
C ALA A 8 -3.19 6.55 -11.15
N LYS A 9 -2.84 5.28 -11.28
CA LYS A 9 -3.67 4.21 -10.72
C LYS A 9 -3.63 4.21 -9.20
N PHE A 10 -2.47 4.47 -8.62
CA PHE A 10 -2.29 4.40 -7.17
C PHE A 10 -2.07 5.77 -6.57
N LYS A 11 -2.73 6.77 -7.12
CA LYS A 11 -2.55 8.13 -6.63
C LYS A 11 -2.82 8.25 -5.14
N ASN A 12 -3.89 7.64 -4.67
CA ASN A 12 -4.24 7.73 -3.25
C ASN A 12 -3.20 7.06 -2.38
N PHE A 13 -2.67 5.93 -2.86
CA PHE A 13 -1.63 5.24 -2.10
C PHE A 13 -0.37 6.10 -2.00
N ILE A 14 0.00 6.72 -3.11
CA ILE A 14 1.20 7.55 -3.14
C ILE A 14 1.03 8.75 -2.22
N GLU A 15 -0.15 9.36 -2.24
CA GLU A 15 -0.42 10.50 -1.37
C GLU A 15 -0.39 10.10 0.09
N MET A 16 -0.90 8.91 0.40
CA MET A 16 -0.86 8.42 1.76
C MET A 16 0.58 8.24 2.23
N CYS A 17 1.44 7.70 1.38
CA CYS A 17 2.83 7.52 1.74
C CYS A 17 3.51 8.87 2.00
N ALA A 18 3.25 9.84 1.14
CA ALA A 18 3.85 11.16 1.31
C ALA A 18 3.37 11.82 2.59
N GLN A 19 2.08 11.70 2.88
CA GLN A 19 1.54 12.29 4.08
C GLN A 19 2.06 11.61 5.34
N ALA A 20 2.16 10.28 5.30
CA ALA A 20 2.70 9.56 6.45
C ALA A 20 4.12 9.99 6.75
N LYS A 21 4.91 10.16 5.70
CA LYS A 21 6.28 10.61 5.89
C LYS A 21 6.32 12.02 6.48
N ALA A 22 5.46 12.89 5.98
CA ALA A 22 5.43 14.26 6.47
C ALA A 22 5.00 14.32 7.94
N GLU A 23 4.18 13.37 8.38
CA GLU A 23 3.70 13.36 9.74
C GLU A 23 4.58 12.55 10.69
N GLY A 24 5.66 12.00 10.18
CA GLY A 24 6.56 11.23 11.02
C GLY A 24 6.09 9.82 11.32
N ILE A 25 5.13 9.34 10.57
CA ILE A 25 4.65 7.98 10.71
C ILE A 25 5.64 7.06 10.02
N ASP A 26 5.98 5.93 10.65
CA ASP A 26 6.94 5.02 10.05
C ASP A 26 6.38 3.65 9.76
N VAL A 27 5.08 3.46 9.89
CA VAL A 27 4.46 2.18 9.58
C VAL A 27 3.12 2.41 8.90
N VAL A 28 2.82 1.58 7.92
CA VAL A 28 1.55 1.62 7.21
C VAL A 28 0.89 0.26 7.37
N ILE A 29 -0.35 0.25 7.79
CA ILE A 29 -1.10 -0.97 8.00
C ILE A 29 -2.14 -1.10 6.90
N VAL A 30 -2.16 -2.24 6.23
CA VAL A 30 -3.17 -2.52 5.22
C VAL A 30 -3.86 -3.81 5.57
N HIS A 31 -5.11 -3.90 5.21
CA HIS A 31 -5.90 -5.10 5.48
C HIS A 31 -5.99 -6.01 4.27
N HIS A 32 -5.75 -5.48 3.09
CA HIS A 32 -5.87 -6.25 1.87
C HIS A 32 -4.63 -6.01 1.03
N PRO A 33 -3.86 -7.07 0.76
CA PRO A 33 -2.64 -6.89 -0.03
C PRO A 33 -2.89 -6.34 -1.42
N GLU A 34 -4.08 -6.52 -1.96
CA GLU A 34 -4.35 -6.04 -3.30
C GLU A 34 -4.36 -4.53 -3.39
N VAL A 35 -4.37 -3.81 -2.26
CA VAL A 35 -4.22 -2.36 -2.33
C VAL A 35 -2.83 -1.97 -2.82
N LEU A 36 -1.88 -2.90 -2.77
CA LEU A 36 -0.53 -2.64 -3.24
C LEU A 36 -0.39 -2.83 -4.73
N GLY A 37 -1.26 -3.61 -5.34
CA GLY A 37 -1.21 -3.82 -6.76
C GLY A 37 -1.98 -5.05 -7.18
N ASP A 38 -2.28 -5.13 -8.47
CA ASP A 38 -3.01 -6.25 -9.04
C ASP A 38 -2.09 -7.33 -9.55
N ASN A 39 -0.80 -7.02 -9.67
CA ASN A 39 0.15 -7.99 -10.16
C ASN A 39 1.48 -7.77 -9.46
N TYR A 40 2.39 -8.67 -9.73
CA TYR A 40 3.67 -8.67 -9.04
C TYR A 40 4.43 -7.36 -9.23
N LEU A 41 4.44 -6.84 -10.45
CA LEU A 41 5.19 -5.63 -10.72
C LEU A 41 4.65 -4.45 -9.93
N GLU A 42 3.33 -4.34 -9.84
CA GLU A 42 2.73 -3.25 -9.07
C GLU A 42 3.01 -3.39 -7.58
N ILE A 43 2.98 -4.61 -7.09
CA ILE A 43 3.28 -4.83 -5.69
C ILE A 43 4.71 -4.45 -5.37
N VAL A 44 5.65 -4.83 -6.24
CA VAL A 44 7.04 -4.48 -6.04
C VAL A 44 7.22 -2.97 -6.06
N GLU A 45 6.54 -2.29 -6.97
CA GLU A 45 6.63 -0.82 -7.02
C GLU A 45 6.12 -0.20 -5.73
N SER A 46 5.01 -0.69 -5.22
CA SER A 46 4.46 -0.18 -3.98
C SER A 46 5.41 -0.40 -2.81
N LEU A 47 6.00 -1.57 -2.74
CA LEU A 47 6.95 -1.86 -1.67
C LEU A 47 8.18 -0.97 -1.76
N ASN A 48 8.65 -0.73 -2.99
CA ASN A 48 9.79 0.16 -3.17
C ASN A 48 9.47 1.57 -2.74
N ARG A 49 8.27 2.04 -3.03
CA ARG A 49 7.89 3.38 -2.61
C ARG A 49 7.80 3.50 -1.11
N LEU A 50 7.28 2.47 -0.45
CA LEU A 50 7.25 2.46 1.00
C LEU A 50 8.67 2.50 1.58
N SER A 51 9.54 1.68 1.03
CA SER A 51 10.91 1.65 1.50
C SER A 51 11.62 2.98 1.30
N THR A 52 11.41 3.59 0.15
CA THR A 52 12.03 4.88 -0.14
C THR A 52 11.53 5.96 0.81
N ALA A 53 10.28 5.87 1.22
CA ALA A 53 9.73 6.84 2.17
C ALA A 53 10.09 6.51 3.61
N GLY A 54 10.80 5.41 3.84
CA GLY A 54 11.17 5.02 5.19
C GLY A 54 10.03 4.42 5.97
N LEU A 55 9.05 3.85 5.27
CA LEU A 55 7.88 3.28 5.89
C LEU A 55 7.98 1.77 5.93
N LYS A 56 7.44 1.19 6.97
CA LYS A 56 7.30 -0.25 7.06
C LYS A 56 5.89 -0.64 6.71
N LEU A 57 5.74 -1.80 6.11
CA LEU A 57 4.42 -2.29 5.74
C LEU A 57 4.02 -3.40 6.67
N LEU A 58 2.81 -3.31 7.19
CA LEU A 58 2.23 -4.36 8.01
C LEU A 58 0.91 -4.75 7.42
N ILE A 59 0.77 -5.99 7.03
CA ILE A 59 -0.48 -6.49 6.49
C ILE A 59 -1.21 -7.22 7.60
N VAL A 60 -2.34 -6.67 8.00
CA VAL A 60 -3.15 -7.23 9.07
C VAL A 60 -4.48 -7.62 8.46
N PRO A 61 -4.77 -8.90 8.33
CA PRO A 61 -6.02 -9.31 7.72
C PRO A 61 -7.21 -8.77 8.50
N PRO A 62 -8.33 -8.56 7.82
CA PRO A 62 -9.52 -8.16 8.53
C PRO A 62 -9.91 -9.22 9.55
N ASP A 63 -10.59 -8.78 10.58
CA ASP A 63 -11.00 -9.69 11.62
C ASP A 63 -11.99 -10.70 11.06
N GLU A 64 -11.58 -11.95 11.10
CA GLU A 64 -12.41 -13.01 10.55
C GLU A 64 -12.87 -13.97 11.59
N ARG A 65 -12.60 -13.69 12.83
CA ARG A 65 -12.85 -14.70 13.80
C ARG A 65 -14.32 -15.01 13.98
N SER A 66 -15.14 -14.10 13.54
CA SER A 66 -16.57 -14.37 13.70
C SER A 66 -17.00 -15.57 12.93
N LYS A 67 -16.27 -15.94 11.92
CA LYS A 67 -16.67 -17.10 11.20
C LYS A 67 -15.83 -18.28 11.52
N SER A 68 -14.98 -18.18 12.27
CA SER A 68 -14.23 -19.31 12.57
C SER A 68 -14.86 -20.29 13.34
N GLN A 69 -14.93 -19.99 13.26
CA GLN A 69 -15.31 -20.68 13.66
C GLN A 69 -15.43 -21.09 13.86
#